data_4594f2b7fc5ddf2b6ef25ce26a9b967f
#
_entry.id   4594f2b7fc5ddf2b6ef25ce26a9b967f
#
_cell.length_a   1.000
_cell.length_b   1.000
_cell.length_c   1.000
_cell.angle_alpha   90.00
_cell.angle_beta   90.00
_cell.angle_gamma   90.00
#
_symmetry.space_group_name_H-M   'P 1'
#
loop_
_entity.id
_entity.type
_entity.pdbx_description
1 polymer ?
#
loop_
_entity_poly.entity_id
_entity_poly.type
_entity_poly.pdbx_seq_one_letter_code
_entity_poly.pdbx_strand_id
1 'polypeptide(L)'
;MSVRKRTTKTKETAEYHYEFMQNGKRYCGVCEGCTTKAAALAYEKRIRETAKELAAQKSVDALVQNFKRELVGGNDITLDNAFSIFENKPSKRSRSDKQMAAKRSYWGDFCAFIKSQYPDIANLDQITRQHAEEYVAHLKKHGRFIRDIKSSKNASYIAISSLSKATINVYHKTLRSIFNKLKEDAGLLFNPFDFDMLENESANREAFTPEELRLIGDNLDDFVRPIFTIGICTGLSEGDICLLKWSDINGNWISRKRKKTKVNLDIPIMPPLQNFLKEQYAISGTQEYVLPEHAEMYMKNSMGISYRVKKFLEGIGIKTTKLFEGRQRATSVKDVHSLRHTFAYLAGCYQIPLPIVQSILGHMSPEMTKHYQAHADRKAKEKYLSQMPDFLGVSAAQQLALRDDTVKAMDLRKQLKDRIDNMTMEQLKAIDAFLNELNDSIILGGDA
;
A
#
# COMPACT_ATOMS: atom_id res chain seq x y z
N MET A 1 0.96 11.77 56.61
CA MET A 1 -0.42 11.56 56.17
C MET A 1 -0.44 11.64 54.65
N SER A 2 -0.97 10.69 54.01
CA SER A 2 -1.00 10.56 52.55
C SER A 2 -2.08 11.40 51.87
N VAL A 3 -3.07 11.87 52.65
CA VAL A 3 -4.19 12.72 52.16
C VAL A 3 -4.27 13.99 53.02
N ARG A 4 -4.25 15.16 52.39
CA ARG A 4 -4.34 16.46 53.06
C ARG A 4 -5.10 17.47 52.20
N LYS A 5 -5.74 18.46 52.88
CA LYS A 5 -6.19 19.69 52.20
C LYS A 5 -5.00 20.55 51.90
N ARG A 6 -4.96 21.14 50.73
CA ARG A 6 -3.86 22.07 50.35
C ARG A 6 -4.13 23.42 50.99
N THR A 7 -3.19 23.87 51.81
CA THR A 7 -3.23 25.23 52.40
C THR A 7 -2.39 26.15 51.51
N THR A 8 -3.01 27.16 50.93
CA THR A 8 -2.30 28.32 50.39
C THR A 8 -2.17 29.38 51.46
N LYS A 9 -1.18 30.32 51.36
CA LYS A 9 -0.91 31.35 52.39
C LYS A 9 -2.14 32.16 52.83
N THR A 10 -3.31 32.02 52.20
CA THR A 10 -4.51 32.83 52.44
C THR A 10 -5.82 32.03 52.56
N LYS A 11 -5.90 30.77 52.17
CA LYS A 11 -7.15 29.93 52.31
C LYS A 11 -6.85 28.42 52.21
N GLU A 12 -7.53 27.60 53.02
CA GLU A 12 -7.65 26.15 52.78
C GLU A 12 -8.49 25.90 51.53
N THR A 13 -7.96 25.10 50.61
CA THR A 13 -8.76 24.64 49.46
C THR A 13 -9.79 23.62 49.94
N ALA A 14 -10.99 23.64 49.35
CA ALA A 14 -12.07 22.66 49.65
C ALA A 14 -11.70 21.21 49.25
N GLU A 15 -10.66 21.03 48.44
CA GLU A 15 -10.28 19.78 47.83
C GLU A 15 -9.21 19.03 48.60
N TYR A 16 -9.37 17.73 48.70
CA TYR A 16 -8.34 16.83 49.24
C TYR A 16 -7.33 16.44 48.17
N HIS A 17 -6.05 16.38 48.55
CA HIS A 17 -4.95 15.96 47.74
C HIS A 17 -4.32 14.70 48.31
N TYR A 18 -3.99 13.73 47.48
CA TYR A 18 -3.21 12.57 47.86
C TYR A 18 -1.75 12.72 47.43
N GLU A 19 -0.86 12.14 48.20
CA GLU A 19 0.57 12.05 47.90
C GLU A 19 1.16 10.82 48.56
N PHE A 20 1.73 9.90 47.74
CA PHE A 20 2.44 8.73 48.27
C PHE A 20 3.57 8.29 47.33
N MET A 21 4.51 7.54 47.88
CA MET A 21 5.57 6.87 47.14
C MET A 21 5.22 5.38 46.99
N GLN A 22 5.42 4.82 45.80
CA GLN A 22 5.28 3.39 45.53
C GLN A 22 6.26 2.97 44.45
N ASN A 23 7.05 1.90 44.71
CA ASN A 23 8.08 1.41 43.79
C ASN A 23 9.01 2.49 43.25
N GLY A 24 9.45 3.40 44.11
CA GLY A 24 10.35 4.51 43.77
C GLY A 24 9.70 5.67 42.97
N LYS A 25 8.41 5.60 42.70
CA LYS A 25 7.66 6.69 42.04
C LYS A 25 6.76 7.43 43.00
N ARG A 26 6.69 8.76 42.82
CA ARG A 26 5.81 9.66 43.57
C ARG A 26 4.47 9.78 42.82
N TYR A 27 3.37 9.50 43.53
CA TYR A 27 2.00 9.67 43.05
C TYR A 27 1.37 10.84 43.83
N CYS A 28 0.84 11.82 43.11
CA CYS A 28 0.16 12.95 43.72
C CYS A 28 -0.93 13.49 42.81
N GLY A 29 -2.06 13.92 43.39
CA GLY A 29 -3.18 14.45 42.66
C GLY A 29 -4.31 14.94 43.56
N VAL A 30 -5.42 15.36 42.94
CA VAL A 30 -6.63 15.79 43.63
C VAL A 30 -7.55 14.61 43.82
N CYS A 31 -8.18 14.46 44.99
CA CYS A 31 -9.24 13.49 45.23
C CYS A 31 -10.58 14.07 44.74
N GLU A 32 -10.83 13.93 43.45
CA GLU A 32 -12.03 14.49 42.80
C GLU A 32 -13.33 13.96 43.41
N GLY A 33 -14.29 14.85 43.66
CA GLY A 33 -15.59 14.50 44.24
C GLY A 33 -15.57 14.14 45.73
N CYS A 34 -14.42 14.19 46.40
CA CYS A 34 -14.31 13.81 47.81
C CYS A 34 -14.56 15.02 48.74
N THR A 35 -15.72 15.07 49.36
CA THR A 35 -16.09 16.12 50.34
C THR A 35 -15.64 15.81 51.76
N THR A 36 -15.31 14.56 52.10
CA THR A 36 -14.91 14.10 53.41
C THR A 36 -13.51 13.48 53.40
N LYS A 37 -12.79 13.54 54.52
CA LYS A 37 -11.47 12.94 54.67
C LYS A 37 -11.52 11.39 54.51
N ALA A 38 -12.63 10.76 54.95
CA ALA A 38 -12.83 9.33 54.81
C ALA A 38 -12.97 8.91 53.33
N ALA A 39 -13.73 9.68 52.54
CA ALA A 39 -13.87 9.46 51.09
C ALA A 39 -12.53 9.65 50.39
N ALA A 40 -11.76 10.66 50.75
CA ALA A 40 -10.45 10.92 50.19
C ALA A 40 -9.40 9.83 50.49
N LEU A 41 -9.45 9.24 51.68
CA LEU A 41 -8.61 8.09 52.05
C LEU A 41 -9.02 6.82 51.28
N ALA A 42 -10.33 6.58 51.11
CA ALA A 42 -10.82 5.48 50.27
C ALA A 42 -10.41 5.66 48.79
N TYR A 43 -10.42 6.89 48.28
CA TYR A 43 -9.95 7.26 46.95
C TYR A 43 -8.44 6.98 46.81
N GLU A 44 -7.60 7.45 47.77
CA GLU A 44 -6.16 7.18 47.77
C GLU A 44 -5.87 5.67 47.87
N LYS A 45 -6.61 4.92 48.70
CA LYS A 45 -6.45 3.46 48.81
C LYS A 45 -6.68 2.76 47.47
N ARG A 46 -7.73 3.15 46.74
CA ARG A 46 -7.98 2.63 45.38
C ARG A 46 -6.83 2.92 44.45
N ILE A 47 -6.35 4.19 44.44
CA ILE A 47 -5.19 4.56 43.59
C ILE A 47 -3.96 3.75 43.97
N ARG A 48 -3.74 3.51 45.23
CA ARG A 48 -2.59 2.74 45.72
C ARG A 48 -2.70 1.25 45.33
N GLU A 49 -3.89 0.69 45.38
CA GLU A 49 -4.15 -0.67 44.91
C GLU A 49 -3.98 -0.80 43.40
N THR A 50 -4.55 0.12 42.61
CA THR A 50 -4.36 0.20 41.16
C THR A 50 -2.89 0.44 40.80
N ALA A 51 -2.16 1.27 41.58
CA ALA A 51 -0.73 1.50 41.37
C ALA A 51 0.11 0.24 41.69
N LYS A 52 -0.35 -0.61 42.64
CA LYS A 52 0.30 -1.90 42.94
C LYS A 52 0.12 -2.88 41.76
N GLU A 53 -1.10 -3.01 41.27
CA GLU A 53 -1.43 -3.89 40.14
C GLU A 53 -0.68 -3.45 38.86
N LEU A 54 -0.59 -2.14 38.65
CA LEU A 54 0.11 -1.55 37.49
C LEU A 54 1.62 -1.55 37.61
N ALA A 55 2.16 -1.50 38.84
CA ALA A 55 3.60 -1.68 39.05
C ALA A 55 4.04 -3.11 38.72
N ALA A 56 3.18 -4.10 38.92
CA ALA A 56 3.37 -5.47 38.44
C ALA A 56 3.34 -5.56 36.92
N GLN A 57 2.57 -4.68 36.24
CA GLN A 57 2.44 -4.60 34.78
C GLN A 57 3.38 -3.60 34.08
N LYS A 58 4.21 -2.86 34.82
CA LYS A 58 5.21 -1.88 34.34
C LYS A 58 4.69 -0.77 33.42
N SER A 59 3.40 -0.40 33.47
CA SER A 59 2.83 0.60 32.56
C SER A 59 2.11 1.75 33.26
N VAL A 60 2.68 2.96 33.17
CA VAL A 60 2.04 4.21 33.63
C VAL A 60 0.82 4.57 32.79
N ASP A 61 0.84 4.16 31.53
CA ASP A 61 -0.21 4.46 30.54
C ASP A 61 -1.52 3.73 30.86
N ALA A 62 -1.44 2.50 31.39
CA ALA A 62 -2.61 1.75 31.83
C ALA A 62 -3.27 2.39 33.07
N LEU A 63 -2.49 3.01 33.96
CA LEU A 63 -3.02 3.72 35.14
C LEU A 63 -3.86 4.92 34.74
N VAL A 64 -3.37 5.71 33.80
CA VAL A 64 -4.09 6.88 33.28
C VAL A 64 -5.36 6.46 32.54
N GLN A 65 -5.33 5.34 31.79
CA GLN A 65 -6.49 4.81 31.08
C GLN A 65 -7.58 4.30 32.03
N ASN A 66 -7.23 3.51 33.06
CA ASN A 66 -8.19 3.04 34.05
C ASN A 66 -8.84 4.20 34.80
N PHE A 67 -8.06 5.23 35.14
CA PHE A 67 -8.57 6.45 35.74
C PHE A 67 -9.61 7.15 34.87
N LYS A 68 -9.31 7.30 33.60
CA LYS A 68 -10.23 7.95 32.65
C LYS A 68 -11.48 7.12 32.41
N ARG A 69 -11.38 5.79 32.45
CA ARG A 69 -12.52 4.89 32.34
C ARG A 69 -13.49 5.04 33.51
N GLU A 70 -12.99 5.14 34.74
CA GLU A 70 -13.82 5.40 35.93
C GLU A 70 -14.50 6.78 35.87
N LEU A 71 -13.85 7.77 35.26
CA LEU A 71 -14.36 9.14 35.14
C LEU A 71 -15.30 9.35 33.94
N VAL A 72 -15.09 8.66 32.82
CA VAL A 72 -15.78 8.95 31.54
C VAL A 72 -16.86 7.91 31.22
N GLY A 73 -16.87 6.75 31.93
CA GLY A 73 -17.88 5.70 31.70
C GLY A 73 -17.78 5.10 30.29
N GLY A 74 -16.69 4.44 29.95
CA GLY A 74 -16.54 3.77 28.65
C GLY A 74 -17.42 2.50 28.59
N ASN A 75 -17.89 2.14 27.41
CA ASN A 75 -18.53 0.87 27.18
C ASN A 75 -17.53 -0.27 27.34
N ASP A 76 -17.95 -1.37 27.95
CA ASP A 76 -17.14 -2.59 28.06
C ASP A 76 -17.02 -3.29 26.71
N ILE A 77 -16.03 -2.83 25.93
CA ILE A 77 -15.70 -3.47 24.66
C ILE A 77 -14.67 -4.56 24.95
N THR A 78 -15.12 -5.81 24.84
CA THR A 78 -14.25 -6.98 25.00
C THR A 78 -13.45 -7.26 23.74
N LEU A 79 -12.33 -7.99 23.87
CA LEU A 79 -11.57 -8.46 22.72
C LEU A 79 -12.41 -9.28 21.74
N ASP A 80 -13.43 -10.00 22.23
CA ASP A 80 -14.28 -10.84 21.42
C ASP A 80 -15.31 -10.05 20.61
N ASN A 81 -15.90 -8.98 21.17
CA ASN A 81 -16.91 -8.17 20.47
C ASN A 81 -16.33 -6.98 19.69
N ALA A 82 -15.10 -6.57 19.98
CA ALA A 82 -14.47 -5.38 19.39
C ALA A 82 -14.47 -5.39 17.85
N PHE A 83 -14.17 -6.54 17.24
CA PHE A 83 -14.15 -6.62 15.77
C PHE A 83 -15.54 -6.47 15.14
N SER A 84 -16.57 -7.05 15.76
CA SER A 84 -17.97 -6.90 15.31
C SER A 84 -18.42 -5.44 15.39
N ILE A 85 -18.08 -4.75 16.49
CA ILE A 85 -18.37 -3.31 16.63
C ILE A 85 -17.62 -2.51 15.55
N PHE A 86 -16.32 -2.80 15.33
CA PHE A 86 -15.53 -2.15 14.28
C PHE A 86 -16.13 -2.35 12.88
N GLU A 87 -16.60 -3.57 12.56
CA GLU A 87 -17.19 -3.90 11.27
C GLU A 87 -18.45 -3.11 10.98
N ASN A 88 -19.32 -2.94 11.98
CA ASN A 88 -20.59 -2.24 11.88
C ASN A 88 -20.47 -0.70 11.87
N LYS A 89 -19.31 -0.16 12.26
CA LYS A 89 -19.12 1.30 12.24
C LYS A 89 -19.06 1.88 10.81
N PRO A 90 -19.67 3.05 10.58
CA PRO A 90 -19.60 3.74 9.29
C PRO A 90 -18.17 3.90 8.78
N SER A 91 -17.97 3.77 7.49
CA SER A 91 -16.67 3.93 6.84
C SER A 91 -16.79 4.83 5.62
N LYS A 92 -15.85 5.77 5.44
CA LYS A 92 -15.80 6.67 4.28
C LYS A 92 -15.68 5.94 2.94
N ARG A 93 -15.15 4.70 2.95
CA ARG A 93 -15.00 3.87 1.75
C ARG A 93 -15.64 2.51 1.99
N SER A 94 -16.32 1.98 0.96
CA SER A 94 -16.82 0.59 1.00
C SER A 94 -15.64 -0.36 1.16
N ARG A 95 -15.78 -1.34 2.02
CA ARG A 95 -14.78 -2.39 2.28
C ARG A 95 -15.24 -3.64 1.55
N SER A 96 -14.33 -4.33 0.85
CA SER A 96 -14.66 -5.63 0.27
C SER A 96 -14.63 -6.73 1.32
N ASP A 97 -15.45 -7.78 1.14
CA ASP A 97 -15.50 -8.94 2.05
C ASP A 97 -14.11 -9.58 2.23
N LYS A 98 -13.32 -9.65 1.15
CA LYS A 98 -11.94 -10.13 1.19
C LYS A 98 -11.05 -9.29 2.12
N GLN A 99 -11.20 -7.95 2.10
CA GLN A 99 -10.46 -7.07 3.00
C GLN A 99 -10.91 -7.21 4.44
N MET A 100 -12.22 -7.39 4.67
CA MET A 100 -12.75 -7.60 6.02
C MET A 100 -12.33 -8.95 6.57
N ALA A 101 -12.37 -10.02 5.79
CA ALA A 101 -11.87 -11.34 6.18
C ALA A 101 -10.38 -11.30 6.57
N ALA A 102 -9.55 -10.59 5.81
CA ALA A 102 -8.14 -10.41 6.14
C ALA A 102 -7.95 -9.65 7.46
N LYS A 103 -8.69 -8.55 7.67
CA LYS A 103 -8.64 -7.78 8.94
C LYS A 103 -9.11 -8.62 10.13
N ARG A 104 -10.16 -9.42 9.94
CA ARG A 104 -10.66 -10.36 10.96
C ARG A 104 -9.59 -11.38 11.33
N SER A 105 -8.88 -11.91 10.36
CA SER A 105 -7.76 -12.83 10.59
C SER A 105 -6.63 -12.19 11.39
N TYR A 106 -6.26 -10.93 11.07
CA TYR A 106 -5.21 -10.21 11.81
C TYR A 106 -5.65 -9.88 13.25
N TRP A 107 -6.91 -9.50 13.43
CA TRP A 107 -7.48 -9.27 14.75
C TRP A 107 -7.51 -10.54 15.58
N GLY A 108 -7.97 -11.65 14.99
CA GLY A 108 -8.02 -12.95 15.68
C GLY A 108 -6.64 -13.43 16.12
N ASP A 109 -5.61 -13.25 15.30
CA ASP A 109 -4.22 -13.58 15.63
C ASP A 109 -3.72 -12.77 16.84
N PHE A 110 -4.00 -11.47 16.87
CA PHE A 110 -3.69 -10.60 18.00
C PHE A 110 -4.43 -11.02 19.27
N CYS A 111 -5.74 -11.25 19.19
CA CYS A 111 -6.53 -11.69 20.34
C CYS A 111 -6.04 -13.01 20.91
N ALA A 112 -5.67 -13.96 20.05
CA ALA A 112 -5.13 -15.25 20.51
C ALA A 112 -3.78 -15.08 21.22
N PHE A 113 -2.92 -14.18 20.74
CA PHE A 113 -1.67 -13.82 21.41
C PHE A 113 -1.95 -13.23 22.79
N ILE A 114 -2.84 -12.23 22.88
CA ILE A 114 -3.17 -11.59 24.17
C ILE A 114 -3.75 -12.58 25.15
N LYS A 115 -4.75 -13.38 24.74
CA LYS A 115 -5.38 -14.37 25.61
C LYS A 115 -4.39 -15.43 26.13
N SER A 116 -3.37 -15.75 25.34
CA SER A 116 -2.34 -16.72 25.72
C SER A 116 -1.29 -16.15 26.66
N GLN A 117 -0.84 -14.92 26.41
CA GLN A 117 0.24 -14.30 27.18
C GLN A 117 -0.28 -13.55 28.42
N TYR A 118 -1.52 -13.05 28.35
CA TYR A 118 -2.17 -12.20 29.36
C TYR A 118 -3.61 -12.65 29.59
N PRO A 119 -3.85 -13.79 30.26
CA PRO A 119 -5.20 -14.38 30.44
C PRO A 119 -6.19 -13.44 31.14
N ASP A 120 -5.69 -12.52 31.97
CA ASP A 120 -6.51 -11.59 32.76
C ASP A 120 -7.02 -10.40 31.91
N ILE A 121 -6.55 -10.24 30.68
CA ILE A 121 -6.97 -9.16 29.78
C ILE A 121 -8.19 -9.63 28.97
N ALA A 122 -9.35 -9.05 29.28
CA ALA A 122 -10.61 -9.32 28.59
C ALA A 122 -11.06 -8.15 27.72
N ASN A 123 -10.78 -6.92 28.14
CA ASN A 123 -11.30 -5.69 27.56
C ASN A 123 -10.27 -4.92 26.74
N LEU A 124 -10.76 -4.14 25.77
CA LEU A 124 -9.92 -3.37 24.84
C LEU A 124 -9.10 -2.29 25.55
N ASP A 125 -9.65 -1.67 26.60
CA ASP A 125 -9.02 -0.61 27.39
C ASP A 125 -7.87 -1.11 28.28
N GLN A 126 -7.78 -2.42 28.50
CA GLN A 126 -6.67 -3.04 29.23
C GLN A 126 -5.42 -3.24 28.35
N ILE A 127 -5.55 -3.08 27.02
CA ILE A 127 -4.43 -3.23 26.10
C ILE A 127 -3.52 -2.00 26.16
N THR A 128 -2.27 -2.23 26.55
CA THR A 128 -1.24 -1.19 26.63
C THR A 128 -0.34 -1.16 25.39
N ARG A 129 0.43 -0.11 25.26
CA ARG A 129 1.48 0.00 24.23
C ARG A 129 2.49 -1.15 24.36
N GLN A 130 2.87 -1.53 25.55
CA GLN A 130 3.78 -2.67 25.78
C GLN A 130 3.25 -3.96 25.16
N HIS A 131 1.96 -4.28 25.36
CA HIS A 131 1.34 -5.47 24.76
C HIS A 131 1.37 -5.44 23.23
N ALA A 132 1.16 -4.25 22.64
CA ALA A 132 1.23 -4.08 21.17
C ALA A 132 2.66 -4.23 20.63
N GLU A 133 3.66 -3.69 21.32
CA GLU A 133 5.09 -3.82 20.96
C GLU A 133 5.56 -5.27 21.10
N GLU A 134 5.18 -5.97 22.17
CA GLU A 134 5.50 -7.39 22.36
C GLU A 134 4.86 -8.29 21.29
N TYR A 135 3.61 -7.99 20.89
CA TYR A 135 2.99 -8.70 19.77
C TYR A 135 3.73 -8.47 18.45
N VAL A 136 4.15 -7.24 18.15
CA VAL A 136 4.95 -6.94 16.95
C VAL A 136 6.32 -7.62 17.01
N ALA A 137 6.95 -7.67 18.18
CA ALA A 137 8.19 -8.42 18.39
C ALA A 137 7.99 -9.93 18.18
N HIS A 138 6.87 -10.49 18.66
CA HIS A 138 6.49 -11.87 18.39
C HIS A 138 6.34 -12.15 16.90
N LEU A 139 5.59 -11.29 16.16
CA LEU A 139 5.44 -11.43 14.70
C LEU A 139 6.78 -11.42 13.97
N LYS A 140 7.72 -10.58 14.43
CA LYS A 140 9.07 -10.49 13.85
C LYS A 140 9.89 -11.75 14.10
N LYS A 141 9.83 -12.31 15.30
CA LYS A 141 10.67 -13.45 15.72
C LYS A 141 10.05 -14.80 15.36
N HIS A 142 8.74 -14.93 15.52
CA HIS A 142 8.03 -16.21 15.47
C HIS A 142 6.97 -16.29 14.36
N GLY A 143 6.66 -15.17 13.68
CA GLY A 143 5.57 -15.12 12.69
C GLY A 143 4.19 -15.04 13.33
N ARG A 144 3.17 -15.55 12.64
CA ARG A 144 1.79 -15.58 13.16
C ARG A 144 1.70 -16.41 14.43
N PHE A 145 0.89 -15.92 15.37
CA PHE A 145 0.59 -16.66 16.59
C PHE A 145 -0.31 -17.87 16.30
N ILE A 146 -1.42 -17.66 15.57
CA ILE A 146 -2.26 -18.76 15.09
C ILE A 146 -1.60 -19.35 13.85
N ARG A 147 -1.14 -20.59 13.97
CA ARG A 147 -0.61 -21.37 12.86
C ARG A 147 -1.64 -22.42 12.45
N ASP A 148 -2.20 -22.25 11.27
CA ASP A 148 -3.10 -23.26 10.70
C ASP A 148 -2.26 -24.40 10.10
N ILE A 149 -1.97 -25.41 10.94
CA ILE A 149 -1.15 -26.57 10.56
C ILE A 149 -1.90 -27.47 9.56
N LYS A 150 -3.24 -27.38 9.52
CA LYS A 150 -4.08 -28.29 8.71
C LYS A 150 -4.16 -27.92 7.24
N SER A 151 -3.82 -26.68 6.84
CA SER A 151 -3.95 -26.22 5.45
C SER A 151 -2.70 -26.40 4.59
N SER A 152 -1.56 -26.77 5.19
CA SER A 152 -0.29 -26.89 4.46
C SER A 152 -0.05 -28.33 4.02
N LYS A 153 -0.29 -28.61 2.74
CA LYS A 153 0.10 -29.87 2.08
C LYS A 153 1.63 -30.04 1.96
N ASN A 154 2.43 -29.04 2.29
CA ASN A 154 3.89 -29.04 2.24
C ASN A 154 4.49 -28.79 3.61
N ALA A 155 5.15 -29.80 4.18
CA ALA A 155 5.87 -29.72 5.45
C ALA A 155 6.92 -28.59 5.50
N SER A 156 7.50 -28.21 4.35
CA SER A 156 8.45 -27.09 4.23
C SER A 156 7.80 -25.71 4.55
N TYR A 157 6.49 -25.59 4.48
CA TYR A 157 5.78 -24.36 4.83
C TYR A 157 5.75 -24.10 6.34
N ILE A 158 5.89 -25.14 7.15
CA ILE A 158 5.86 -25.08 8.63
C ILE A 158 7.17 -24.47 9.16
N ALA A 159 8.27 -24.60 8.42
CA ALA A 159 9.61 -24.17 8.85
C ALA A 159 9.83 -22.65 8.80
N ILE A 160 8.96 -21.87 8.15
CA ILE A 160 9.14 -20.41 8.04
C ILE A 160 8.50 -19.73 9.25
N SER A 161 9.36 -19.42 10.22
CA SER A 161 8.97 -18.84 11.49
C SER A 161 8.77 -17.32 11.45
N SER A 162 9.30 -16.58 10.45
CA SER A 162 9.23 -15.11 10.44
C SER A 162 8.37 -14.55 9.30
N LEU A 163 7.71 -13.43 9.56
CA LEU A 163 6.99 -12.64 8.56
C LEU A 163 7.91 -11.56 7.96
N SER A 164 7.64 -11.17 6.70
CA SER A 164 8.32 -10.00 6.13
C SER A 164 7.92 -8.72 6.87
N LYS A 165 8.85 -7.76 6.96
CA LYS A 165 8.59 -6.42 7.54
C LYS A 165 7.32 -5.78 6.94
N ALA A 166 7.12 -5.90 5.62
CA ALA A 166 5.91 -5.42 4.94
C ALA A 166 4.63 -6.07 5.49
N THR A 167 4.65 -7.39 5.71
CA THR A 167 3.49 -8.12 6.27
C THR A 167 3.24 -7.69 7.71
N ILE A 168 4.28 -7.58 8.54
CA ILE A 168 4.16 -7.09 9.92
C ILE A 168 3.55 -5.68 9.95
N ASN A 169 3.99 -4.80 9.05
CA ASN A 169 3.44 -3.45 8.91
C ASN A 169 1.94 -3.46 8.50
N VAL A 170 1.48 -4.47 7.74
CA VAL A 170 0.05 -4.64 7.44
C VAL A 170 -0.74 -5.01 8.69
N TYR A 171 -0.22 -5.91 9.53
CA TYR A 171 -0.81 -6.24 10.85
C TYR A 171 -0.90 -4.98 11.70
N HIS A 172 0.22 -4.27 11.87
CA HIS A 172 0.29 -3.04 12.64
C HIS A 172 -0.72 -1.99 12.17
N LYS A 173 -0.73 -1.65 10.86
CA LYS A 173 -1.69 -0.69 10.28
C LYS A 173 -3.14 -1.12 10.51
N THR A 174 -3.41 -2.40 10.41
CA THR A 174 -4.77 -2.93 10.59
C THR A 174 -5.22 -2.79 12.03
N LEU A 175 -4.40 -3.21 12.99
CA LEU A 175 -4.68 -3.11 14.42
C LEU A 175 -4.78 -1.64 14.84
N ARG A 176 -3.84 -0.79 14.44
CA ARG A 176 -3.91 0.66 14.65
C ARG A 176 -5.23 1.26 14.14
N SER A 177 -5.70 0.82 12.96
CA SER A 177 -6.98 1.27 12.39
C SER A 177 -8.19 0.82 13.20
N ILE A 178 -8.16 -0.40 13.76
CA ILE A 178 -9.24 -0.92 14.62
C ILE A 178 -9.29 -0.14 15.93
N PHE A 179 -8.16 -0.01 16.62
CA PHE A 179 -8.07 0.74 17.86
C PHE A 179 -8.45 2.22 17.70
N ASN A 180 -7.99 2.90 16.63
CA ASN A 180 -8.40 4.28 16.34
C ASN A 180 -9.91 4.42 16.17
N LYS A 181 -10.55 3.44 15.55
CA LYS A 181 -11.99 3.50 15.28
C LYS A 181 -12.84 3.22 16.52
N LEU A 182 -12.31 2.46 17.45
CA LEU A 182 -12.98 2.08 18.70
C LEU A 182 -12.53 2.95 19.89
N LYS A 183 -11.60 3.88 19.67
CA LYS A 183 -10.94 4.65 20.70
C LYS A 183 -11.93 5.38 21.61
N GLU A 184 -12.87 6.09 21.04
CA GLU A 184 -13.89 6.88 21.78
C GLU A 184 -14.86 5.95 22.53
N ASP A 185 -15.35 4.89 21.85
CA ASP A 185 -16.32 3.97 22.46
C ASP A 185 -15.73 3.18 23.63
N ALA A 186 -14.46 2.81 23.54
CA ALA A 186 -13.75 2.08 24.56
C ALA A 186 -13.09 2.98 25.62
N GLY A 187 -13.26 4.30 25.54
CA GLY A 187 -12.66 5.26 26.46
C GLY A 187 -11.13 5.29 26.43
N LEU A 188 -10.49 4.92 25.32
CA LEU A 188 -9.03 4.89 25.20
C LEU A 188 -8.48 6.31 25.06
N LEU A 189 -7.47 6.65 25.87
CA LEU A 189 -6.74 7.91 25.75
C LEU A 189 -5.89 7.97 24.49
N PHE A 190 -5.17 6.88 24.21
CA PHE A 190 -4.29 6.74 23.06
C PHE A 190 -4.45 5.36 22.45
N ASN A 191 -3.98 5.24 21.23
CA ASN A 191 -3.98 3.98 20.52
C ASN A 191 -2.73 3.17 20.92
N PRO A 192 -2.85 1.93 21.43
CA PRO A 192 -1.70 1.09 21.78
C PRO A 192 -0.73 0.86 20.62
N PHE A 193 -1.21 0.91 19.38
CA PHE A 193 -0.41 0.74 18.17
C PHE A 193 0.10 2.08 17.58
N ASP A 194 0.10 3.16 18.36
CA ASP A 194 0.60 4.47 17.90
C ASP A 194 2.10 4.60 18.14
N PHE A 195 2.87 3.80 17.41
CA PHE A 195 4.32 3.82 17.35
C PHE A 195 4.82 3.58 15.92
N ASP A 196 6.11 3.73 15.68
CA ASP A 196 6.69 3.64 14.35
C ASP A 196 6.62 2.22 13.79
N MET A 197 6.33 2.15 12.49
CA MET A 197 6.37 0.90 11.75
C MET A 197 7.80 0.50 11.44
N LEU A 198 8.00 -0.80 11.17
CA LEU A 198 9.30 -1.31 10.74
C LEU A 198 9.69 -0.66 9.41
N GLU A 199 10.92 -0.18 9.33
CA GLU A 199 11.48 0.27 8.06
C GLU A 199 11.46 -0.90 7.06
N ASN A 200 10.86 -0.67 5.91
CA ASN A 200 10.65 -1.70 4.90
C ASN A 200 11.15 -1.23 3.55
N GLU A 201 12.15 -1.92 3.05
CA GLU A 201 12.56 -1.77 1.65
C GLU A 201 11.47 -2.36 0.74
N SER A 202 10.89 -1.50 -0.10
CA SER A 202 9.88 -1.93 -1.05
C SER A 202 10.55 -2.71 -2.19
N ALA A 203 10.23 -4.00 -2.31
CA ALA A 203 10.51 -4.72 -3.54
C ALA A 203 9.42 -4.39 -4.55
N ASN A 204 9.72 -3.49 -5.47
CA ASN A 204 8.79 -3.08 -6.52
C ASN A 204 8.80 -4.10 -7.67
N ARG A 205 7.70 -4.14 -8.42
CA ARG A 205 7.67 -4.81 -9.72
C ARG A 205 8.60 -4.08 -10.68
N GLU A 206 9.29 -4.86 -11.51
CA GLU A 206 10.17 -4.35 -12.56
C GLU A 206 9.41 -4.25 -13.89
N ALA A 207 9.75 -3.26 -14.69
CA ALA A 207 9.33 -3.22 -16.08
C ALA A 207 10.07 -4.31 -16.87
N PHE A 208 9.47 -4.78 -17.96
CA PHE A 208 10.18 -5.64 -18.92
C PHE A 208 11.19 -4.81 -19.70
N THR A 209 12.39 -5.38 -19.91
CA THR A 209 13.41 -4.77 -20.77
C THR A 209 13.04 -4.92 -22.26
N PRO A 210 13.66 -4.14 -23.15
CA PRO A 210 13.44 -4.31 -24.60
C PRO A 210 13.74 -5.73 -25.09
N GLU A 211 14.79 -6.37 -24.58
CA GLU A 211 15.16 -7.75 -24.93
C GLU A 211 14.12 -8.75 -24.46
N GLU A 212 13.62 -8.57 -23.24
CA GLU A 212 12.54 -9.40 -22.71
C GLU A 212 11.24 -9.21 -23.49
N LEU A 213 10.91 -7.98 -23.91
CA LEU A 213 9.74 -7.72 -24.75
C LEU A 213 9.85 -8.39 -26.12
N ARG A 214 11.05 -8.43 -26.72
CA ARG A 214 11.29 -9.20 -27.94
C ARG A 214 11.04 -10.68 -27.72
N LEU A 215 11.69 -11.24 -26.69
CA LEU A 215 11.56 -12.65 -26.34
C LEU A 215 10.09 -13.02 -26.04
N ILE A 216 9.36 -12.16 -25.37
CA ILE A 216 7.93 -12.32 -25.15
C ILE A 216 7.19 -12.30 -26.48
N GLY A 217 7.40 -11.31 -27.34
CA GLY A 217 6.74 -11.15 -28.65
C GLY A 217 6.91 -12.37 -29.55
N ASP A 218 8.12 -12.94 -29.58
CA ASP A 218 8.49 -14.11 -30.40
C ASP A 218 7.84 -15.43 -29.90
N ASN A 219 7.38 -15.47 -28.63
CA ASN A 219 6.88 -16.70 -27.99
C ASN A 219 5.45 -16.58 -27.47
N LEU A 220 4.68 -15.51 -27.81
CA LEU A 220 3.31 -15.34 -27.35
C LEU A 220 2.42 -16.51 -27.80
N ASP A 221 1.80 -17.19 -26.84
CA ASP A 221 0.72 -18.15 -27.09
C ASP A 221 -0.67 -17.48 -27.10
N ASP A 222 -1.69 -18.21 -27.48
CA ASP A 222 -3.06 -17.70 -27.60
C ASP A 222 -3.64 -17.22 -26.25
N PHE A 223 -3.15 -17.78 -25.14
CA PHE A 223 -3.62 -17.39 -23.82
C PHE A 223 -2.96 -16.10 -23.32
N VAL A 224 -1.65 -15.95 -23.47
CA VAL A 224 -0.94 -14.77 -22.91
C VAL A 224 -0.93 -13.57 -23.87
N ARG A 225 -1.03 -13.78 -25.18
CA ARG A 225 -1.06 -12.71 -26.20
C ARG A 225 -2.08 -11.63 -25.88
N PRO A 226 -3.37 -11.95 -25.58
CA PRO A 226 -4.36 -10.93 -25.24
C PRO A 226 -3.99 -10.10 -24.02
N ILE A 227 -3.44 -10.76 -22.98
CA ILE A 227 -3.06 -10.10 -21.72
C ILE A 227 -1.92 -9.12 -21.96
N PHE A 228 -0.89 -9.54 -22.70
CA PHE A 228 0.26 -8.70 -23.01
C PHE A 228 -0.12 -7.54 -23.94
N THR A 229 -0.89 -7.81 -24.99
CA THR A 229 -1.32 -6.76 -25.93
C THR A 229 -2.13 -5.67 -25.24
N ILE A 230 -3.18 -6.05 -24.51
CA ILE A 230 -3.99 -5.06 -23.79
C ILE A 230 -3.17 -4.39 -22.68
N GLY A 231 -2.42 -5.17 -21.90
CA GLY A 231 -1.67 -4.66 -20.76
C GLY A 231 -0.60 -3.63 -21.13
N ILE A 232 0.19 -3.88 -22.18
CA ILE A 232 1.23 -2.97 -22.66
C ILE A 232 0.62 -1.73 -23.34
N CYS A 233 -0.46 -1.89 -24.09
CA CYS A 233 -1.08 -0.76 -24.79
C CYS A 233 -1.87 0.17 -23.87
N THR A 234 -2.30 -0.28 -22.69
CA THR A 234 -3.22 0.48 -21.83
C THR A 234 -2.72 0.72 -20.42
N GLY A 235 -1.77 -0.08 -19.95
CA GLY A 235 -1.37 -0.11 -18.53
C GLY A 235 -2.47 -0.57 -17.58
N LEU A 236 -3.53 -1.22 -18.06
CA LEU A 236 -4.61 -1.77 -17.23
C LEU A 236 -4.08 -2.83 -16.26
N SER A 237 -4.75 -2.99 -15.12
CA SER A 237 -4.44 -4.06 -14.17
C SER A 237 -4.99 -5.41 -14.65
N GLU A 238 -4.45 -6.53 -14.15
CA GLU A 238 -4.89 -7.89 -14.50
C GLU A 238 -6.42 -8.04 -14.51
N GLY A 239 -7.07 -7.60 -13.42
CA GLY A 239 -8.54 -7.69 -13.36
C GLY A 239 -9.26 -6.76 -14.32
N ASP A 240 -8.68 -5.61 -14.66
CA ASP A 240 -9.25 -4.70 -15.65
C ASP A 240 -9.07 -5.23 -17.06
N ILE A 241 -7.98 -5.96 -17.35
CA ILE A 241 -7.75 -6.65 -18.63
C ILE A 241 -8.73 -7.80 -18.80
N CYS A 242 -8.78 -8.72 -17.82
CA CYS A 242 -9.61 -9.92 -17.90
C CYS A 242 -11.11 -9.60 -17.94
N LEU A 243 -11.54 -8.53 -17.27
CA LEU A 243 -12.95 -8.13 -17.17
C LEU A 243 -13.28 -6.92 -18.07
N LEU A 244 -12.52 -6.72 -19.15
CA LEU A 244 -12.81 -5.70 -20.15
C LEU A 244 -14.04 -6.12 -20.95
N LYS A 245 -15.03 -5.24 -21.05
CA LYS A 245 -16.27 -5.49 -21.79
C LYS A 245 -16.26 -4.78 -23.13
N TRP A 246 -17.00 -5.33 -24.10
CA TRP A 246 -17.21 -4.63 -25.36
C TRP A 246 -17.95 -3.31 -25.17
N SER A 247 -18.82 -3.20 -24.16
CA SER A 247 -19.49 -1.94 -23.79
C SER A 247 -18.55 -0.86 -23.23
N ASP A 248 -17.33 -1.23 -22.81
CA ASP A 248 -16.31 -0.26 -22.39
C ASP A 248 -15.58 0.37 -23.59
N ILE A 249 -15.76 -0.19 -24.82
CA ILE A 249 -15.10 0.26 -26.05
C ILE A 249 -16.04 1.17 -26.83
N ASN A 250 -15.66 2.46 -26.92
CA ASN A 250 -16.45 3.48 -27.58
C ASN A 250 -15.61 4.17 -28.66
N GLY A 251 -15.78 3.75 -29.93
CA GLY A 251 -14.94 4.21 -31.03
C GLY A 251 -13.46 3.89 -30.78
N ASN A 252 -12.61 4.90 -30.75
CA ASN A 252 -11.18 4.77 -30.49
C ASN A 252 -10.79 4.93 -29.00
N TRP A 253 -11.74 4.69 -28.09
CA TRP A 253 -11.51 4.87 -26.65
C TRP A 253 -12.00 3.66 -25.86
N ILE A 254 -11.23 3.32 -24.80
CA ILE A 254 -11.68 2.48 -23.69
C ILE A 254 -12.13 3.42 -22.59
N SER A 255 -13.45 3.44 -22.32
CA SER A 255 -14.07 4.27 -21.28
C SER A 255 -14.70 3.39 -20.24
N ARG A 256 -14.10 3.31 -19.04
CA ARG A 256 -14.60 2.46 -17.96
C ARG A 256 -14.39 3.06 -16.58
N LYS A 257 -15.24 2.67 -15.66
CA LYS A 257 -15.10 3.03 -14.24
C LYS A 257 -14.33 1.93 -13.51
N ARG A 258 -13.17 2.28 -12.96
CA ARG A 258 -12.37 1.32 -12.18
C ARG A 258 -13.12 0.83 -10.96
N LYS A 259 -13.22 -0.50 -10.80
CA LYS A 259 -13.92 -1.13 -9.66
C LYS A 259 -13.29 -0.75 -8.31
N LYS A 260 -11.95 -0.72 -8.24
CA LYS A 260 -11.17 -0.47 -7.00
C LYS A 260 -11.18 0.99 -6.55
N THR A 261 -11.04 1.94 -7.47
CA THR A 261 -10.84 3.36 -7.15
C THR A 261 -12.04 4.23 -7.48
N LYS A 262 -13.04 3.69 -8.19
CA LYS A 262 -14.24 4.39 -8.69
C LYS A 262 -13.90 5.56 -9.64
N VAL A 263 -12.68 5.61 -10.16
CA VAL A 263 -12.23 6.61 -11.13
C VAL A 263 -12.66 6.20 -12.51
N ASN A 264 -13.14 7.16 -13.30
CA ASN A 264 -13.37 6.96 -14.72
C ASN A 264 -12.03 7.00 -15.45
N LEU A 265 -11.76 5.98 -16.25
CA LEU A 265 -10.62 5.91 -17.14
C LEU A 265 -11.11 6.13 -18.57
N ASP A 266 -10.43 7.01 -19.29
CA ASP A 266 -10.53 7.18 -20.72
C ASP A 266 -9.15 6.93 -21.32
N ILE A 267 -8.98 5.82 -22.02
CA ILE A 267 -7.73 5.37 -22.61
C ILE A 267 -7.90 5.34 -24.13
N PRO A 268 -7.09 6.09 -24.91
CA PRO A 268 -7.15 6.01 -26.36
C PRO A 268 -6.61 4.66 -26.85
N ILE A 269 -7.27 4.11 -27.85
CA ILE A 269 -6.89 2.82 -28.46
C ILE A 269 -5.80 3.09 -29.51
N MET A 270 -4.61 2.57 -29.24
CA MET A 270 -3.49 2.62 -30.17
C MET A 270 -3.67 1.65 -31.34
N PRO A 271 -3.04 1.88 -32.50
CA PRO A 271 -3.18 1.02 -33.69
C PRO A 271 -2.97 -0.47 -33.43
N PRO A 272 -1.95 -0.92 -32.66
CA PRO A 272 -1.78 -2.35 -32.36
C PRO A 272 -2.95 -2.95 -31.59
N LEU A 273 -3.45 -2.20 -30.60
CA LEU A 273 -4.62 -2.63 -29.83
C LEU A 273 -5.89 -2.63 -30.69
N GLN A 274 -6.02 -1.66 -31.60
CA GLN A 274 -7.16 -1.59 -32.52
C GLN A 274 -7.21 -2.82 -33.44
N ASN A 275 -6.08 -3.23 -34.00
CA ASN A 275 -5.98 -4.42 -34.84
C ASN A 275 -6.35 -5.68 -34.05
N PHE A 276 -5.77 -5.83 -32.86
CA PHE A 276 -6.11 -6.95 -31.96
C PHE A 276 -7.60 -6.97 -31.61
N LEU A 277 -8.21 -5.83 -31.27
CA LEU A 277 -9.63 -5.76 -30.94
C LEU A 277 -10.55 -6.10 -32.13
N LYS A 278 -10.15 -5.77 -33.36
CA LYS A 278 -10.88 -6.18 -34.56
C LYS A 278 -10.84 -7.69 -34.75
N GLU A 279 -9.68 -8.32 -34.61
CA GLU A 279 -9.54 -9.78 -34.66
C GLU A 279 -10.38 -10.45 -33.55
N GLN A 280 -10.27 -9.92 -32.32
CA GLN A 280 -10.98 -10.45 -31.17
C GLN A 280 -12.49 -10.26 -31.26
N TYR A 281 -12.98 -9.20 -31.92
CA TYR A 281 -14.39 -8.98 -32.13
C TYR A 281 -15.03 -10.08 -33.03
N ALA A 282 -14.28 -10.58 -34.00
CA ALA A 282 -14.74 -11.71 -34.84
C ALA A 282 -14.94 -12.99 -33.99
N ILE A 283 -14.21 -13.15 -32.89
CA ILE A 283 -14.25 -14.32 -32.02
C ILE A 283 -15.32 -14.17 -30.92
N SER A 284 -15.36 -13.02 -30.26
CA SER A 284 -16.14 -12.81 -29.02
C SER A 284 -17.05 -11.57 -29.02
N GLY A 285 -17.26 -10.93 -30.19
CA GLY A 285 -18.04 -9.69 -30.30
C GLY A 285 -19.51 -9.80 -29.87
N THR A 286 -20.09 -10.99 -29.89
CA THR A 286 -21.44 -11.27 -29.39
C THR A 286 -21.50 -11.55 -27.88
N GLN A 287 -20.38 -11.64 -27.22
CA GLN A 287 -20.28 -11.91 -25.79
C GLN A 287 -20.10 -10.60 -24.97
N GLU A 288 -20.29 -10.67 -23.67
CA GLU A 288 -20.16 -9.51 -22.79
C GLU A 288 -18.71 -9.02 -22.68
N TYR A 289 -17.78 -9.96 -22.54
CA TYR A 289 -16.37 -9.70 -22.32
C TYR A 289 -15.55 -9.79 -23.61
N VAL A 290 -14.54 -8.92 -23.74
CA VAL A 290 -13.57 -8.99 -24.83
C VAL A 290 -12.81 -10.32 -24.78
N LEU A 291 -12.48 -10.79 -23.57
CA LEU A 291 -11.75 -12.04 -23.31
C LEU A 291 -12.60 -12.99 -22.42
N PRO A 292 -13.59 -13.70 -22.97
CA PRO A 292 -14.53 -14.48 -22.17
C PRO A 292 -13.89 -15.57 -21.32
N GLU A 293 -12.93 -16.32 -21.86
CA GLU A 293 -12.22 -17.37 -21.12
C GLU A 293 -11.40 -16.82 -19.95
N HIS A 294 -10.71 -15.69 -20.18
CA HIS A 294 -9.95 -15.01 -19.13
C HIS A 294 -10.88 -14.43 -18.07
N ALA A 295 -12.04 -13.89 -18.47
CA ALA A 295 -13.03 -13.36 -17.53
C ALA A 295 -13.57 -14.47 -16.62
N GLU A 296 -13.97 -15.61 -17.20
CA GLU A 296 -14.45 -16.77 -16.43
C GLU A 296 -13.37 -17.28 -15.47
N MET A 297 -12.15 -17.49 -15.97
CA MET A 297 -11.02 -17.93 -15.13
C MET A 297 -10.74 -16.94 -14.01
N TYR A 298 -10.70 -15.63 -14.29
CA TYR A 298 -10.44 -14.60 -13.31
C TYR A 298 -11.52 -14.53 -12.21
N MET A 299 -12.79 -14.65 -12.59
CA MET A 299 -13.91 -14.69 -11.65
C MET A 299 -13.88 -15.93 -10.76
N LYS A 300 -13.53 -17.07 -11.33
CA LYS A 300 -13.42 -18.35 -10.61
C LYS A 300 -12.18 -18.41 -9.71
N ASN A 301 -11.04 -18.02 -10.24
CA ASN A 301 -9.76 -17.98 -9.52
C ASN A 301 -8.81 -16.95 -10.14
N SER A 302 -8.78 -15.73 -9.59
CA SER A 302 -7.92 -14.65 -10.10
C SER A 302 -6.41 -15.01 -10.10
N MET A 303 -5.96 -15.89 -9.20
CA MET A 303 -4.57 -16.32 -9.17
C MET A 303 -4.18 -17.23 -10.36
N GLY A 304 -5.14 -17.83 -11.04
CA GLY A 304 -4.90 -18.70 -12.20
C GLY A 304 -4.26 -17.96 -13.37
N ILE A 305 -4.70 -16.72 -13.61
CA ILE A 305 -4.13 -15.85 -14.68
C ILE A 305 -2.68 -15.54 -14.39
N SER A 306 -2.40 -14.98 -13.20
CA SER A 306 -1.03 -14.66 -12.76
C SER A 306 -0.11 -15.90 -12.79
N TYR A 307 -0.63 -17.07 -12.42
CA TYR A 307 0.15 -18.32 -12.45
C TYR A 307 0.52 -18.72 -13.88
N ARG A 308 -0.43 -18.67 -14.85
CA ARG A 308 -0.13 -19.01 -16.24
C ARG A 308 0.85 -18.04 -16.87
N VAL A 309 0.66 -16.72 -16.66
CA VAL A 309 1.62 -15.70 -17.13
C VAL A 309 3.01 -15.93 -16.54
N LYS A 310 3.09 -16.26 -15.24
CA LYS A 310 4.36 -16.60 -14.60
C LYS A 310 5.01 -17.82 -15.24
N LYS A 311 4.25 -18.89 -15.48
CA LYS A 311 4.75 -20.11 -16.14
C LYS A 311 5.24 -19.87 -17.56
N PHE A 312 4.51 -19.04 -18.32
CA PHE A 312 4.94 -18.61 -19.64
C PHE A 312 6.29 -17.88 -19.58
N LEU A 313 6.41 -16.85 -18.71
CA LEU A 313 7.66 -16.09 -18.56
C LEU A 313 8.84 -16.96 -18.15
N GLU A 314 8.64 -17.87 -17.20
CA GLU A 314 9.68 -18.82 -16.76
C GLU A 314 10.03 -19.80 -17.87
N GLY A 315 9.06 -20.23 -18.68
CA GLY A 315 9.25 -21.14 -19.82
C GLY A 315 10.15 -20.56 -20.91
N ILE A 316 10.06 -19.25 -21.13
CA ILE A 316 10.92 -18.54 -22.10
C ILE A 316 12.21 -18.00 -21.47
N GLY A 317 12.54 -18.37 -20.22
CA GLY A 317 13.79 -18.01 -19.55
C GLY A 317 13.81 -16.68 -18.81
N ILE A 318 12.67 -15.99 -18.67
CA ILE A 318 12.58 -14.73 -17.92
C ILE A 318 12.47 -15.03 -16.42
N LYS A 319 13.38 -14.46 -15.61
CA LYS A 319 13.35 -14.58 -14.15
C LYS A 319 12.21 -13.75 -13.55
N THR A 320 11.21 -14.42 -12.99
CA THR A 320 10.03 -13.77 -12.41
C THR A 320 10.18 -13.39 -10.95
N THR A 321 11.21 -13.91 -10.25
CA THR A 321 11.43 -13.71 -8.82
C THR A 321 12.86 -13.33 -8.52
N LYS A 322 13.07 -12.50 -7.48
CA LYS A 322 14.39 -12.16 -6.91
C LYS A 322 14.40 -12.41 -5.41
N LEU A 323 15.51 -12.91 -4.90
CA LEU A 323 15.77 -12.97 -3.47
C LEU A 323 16.47 -11.66 -3.05
N PHE A 324 15.84 -10.91 -2.15
CA PHE A 324 16.40 -9.69 -1.58
C PHE A 324 17.09 -9.99 -0.25
N GLU A 325 18.10 -9.21 0.07
CA GLU A 325 18.80 -9.33 1.34
C GLU A 325 17.84 -9.24 2.53
N GLY A 326 18.05 -10.07 3.55
CA GLY A 326 17.17 -10.15 4.73
C GLY A 326 15.78 -10.78 4.48
N ARG A 327 15.49 -11.31 3.28
CA ARG A 327 14.25 -12.03 2.99
C ARG A 327 14.50 -13.52 2.87
N GLN A 328 13.67 -14.31 3.53
CA GLN A 328 13.74 -15.79 3.45
C GLN A 328 13.13 -16.37 2.16
N ARG A 329 12.30 -15.57 1.46
CA ARG A 329 11.60 -16.01 0.24
C ARG A 329 11.88 -15.05 -0.90
N ALA A 330 12.06 -15.63 -2.09
CA ALA A 330 12.10 -14.85 -3.31
C ALA A 330 10.79 -14.10 -3.51
N THR A 331 10.90 -12.85 -3.90
CA THR A 331 9.77 -11.95 -4.15
C THR A 331 9.51 -11.88 -5.65
N SER A 332 8.25 -11.94 -6.07
CA SER A 332 7.88 -11.73 -7.46
C SER A 332 8.25 -10.30 -7.88
N VAL A 333 9.04 -10.18 -8.93
CA VAL A 333 9.47 -8.91 -9.53
C VAL A 333 8.88 -8.71 -10.92
N LYS A 334 8.51 -9.81 -11.61
CA LYS A 334 7.87 -9.77 -12.93
C LYS A 334 6.62 -10.64 -12.94
N ASP A 335 5.51 -10.04 -13.30
CA ASP A 335 4.18 -10.66 -13.44
C ASP A 335 3.27 -9.78 -14.32
N VAL A 336 1.97 -10.07 -14.37
CA VAL A 336 0.99 -9.25 -15.13
C VAL A 336 1.06 -7.76 -14.74
N HIS A 337 1.32 -7.46 -13.46
CA HIS A 337 1.42 -6.05 -13.02
C HIS A 337 2.65 -5.33 -13.59
N SER A 338 3.68 -6.09 -13.98
CA SER A 338 4.85 -5.55 -14.68
C SER A 338 4.53 -4.94 -16.04
N LEU A 339 3.44 -5.36 -16.71
CA LEU A 339 2.95 -4.74 -17.95
C LEU A 339 2.62 -3.26 -17.72
N ARG A 340 2.00 -2.96 -16.60
CA ARG A 340 1.67 -1.59 -16.19
C ARG A 340 2.92 -0.77 -15.85
N HIS A 341 3.92 -1.37 -15.21
CA HIS A 341 5.22 -0.73 -14.98
C HIS A 341 5.95 -0.49 -16.30
N THR A 342 5.86 -1.44 -17.22
CA THR A 342 6.42 -1.32 -18.58
C THR A 342 5.75 -0.20 -19.36
N PHE A 343 4.40 -0.11 -19.33
CA PHE A 343 3.69 1.01 -19.94
C PHE A 343 4.18 2.36 -19.39
N ALA A 344 4.28 2.49 -18.06
CA ALA A 344 4.73 3.73 -17.44
C ALA A 344 6.19 4.06 -17.79
N TYR A 345 7.07 3.04 -17.82
CA TYR A 345 8.47 3.17 -18.22
C TYR A 345 8.59 3.64 -19.67
N LEU A 346 7.90 2.98 -20.59
CA LEU A 346 7.90 3.33 -22.01
C LEU A 346 7.32 4.74 -22.24
N ALA A 347 6.24 5.08 -21.55
CA ALA A 347 5.67 6.42 -21.60
C ALA A 347 6.70 7.49 -21.18
N GLY A 348 7.54 7.18 -20.18
CA GLY A 348 8.66 8.04 -19.78
C GLY A 348 9.73 8.14 -20.85
N CYS A 349 10.11 7.02 -21.49
CA CYS A 349 11.08 7.00 -22.60
C CYS A 349 10.62 7.87 -23.79
N TYR A 350 9.32 7.89 -24.06
CA TYR A 350 8.72 8.73 -25.10
C TYR A 350 8.29 10.12 -24.61
N GLN A 351 8.75 10.52 -23.42
CA GLN A 351 8.52 11.85 -22.85
C GLN A 351 7.02 12.22 -22.71
N ILE A 352 6.14 11.22 -22.58
CA ILE A 352 4.73 11.48 -22.32
C ILE A 352 4.61 12.15 -20.94
N PRO A 353 3.98 13.33 -20.85
CA PRO A 353 3.89 14.05 -19.58
C PRO A 353 3.30 13.20 -18.46
N LEU A 354 3.94 13.22 -17.28
CA LEU A 354 3.52 12.42 -16.12
C LEU A 354 2.03 12.56 -15.77
N PRO A 355 1.39 13.76 -15.84
CA PRO A 355 -0.04 13.88 -15.61
C PRO A 355 -0.90 13.06 -16.58
N ILE A 356 -0.49 12.96 -17.84
CA ILE A 356 -1.17 12.16 -18.86
C ILE A 356 -1.07 10.67 -18.49
N VAL A 357 0.14 10.20 -18.18
CA VAL A 357 0.38 8.81 -17.75
C VAL A 357 -0.42 8.48 -16.50
N GLN A 358 -0.44 9.36 -15.50
CA GLN A 358 -1.21 9.19 -14.28
C GLN A 358 -2.71 9.12 -14.55
N SER A 359 -3.22 9.96 -15.43
CA SER A 359 -4.62 9.96 -15.85
C SER A 359 -5.03 8.66 -16.54
N ILE A 360 -4.19 8.14 -17.45
CA ILE A 360 -4.41 6.86 -18.15
C ILE A 360 -4.36 5.70 -17.15
N LEU A 361 -3.37 5.68 -16.29
CA LEU A 361 -3.21 4.65 -15.28
C LEU A 361 -4.25 4.76 -14.15
N GLY A 362 -4.91 5.91 -13.96
CA GLY A 362 -5.83 6.15 -12.85
C GLY A 362 -5.13 6.02 -11.49
N HIS A 363 -3.84 6.44 -11.41
CA HIS A 363 -3.14 6.55 -10.14
C HIS A 363 -3.60 7.80 -9.40
N MET A 364 -4.04 7.63 -8.18
CA MET A 364 -4.47 8.72 -7.34
C MET A 364 -3.57 8.85 -6.12
N SER A 365 -2.71 9.88 -6.11
CA SER A 365 -2.47 10.61 -4.88
C SER A 365 -3.61 11.62 -4.75
N PRO A 366 -4.35 11.71 -3.63
CA PRO A 366 -5.51 12.59 -3.52
C PRO A 366 -5.22 14.07 -3.79
N GLU A 367 -4.01 14.52 -3.50
CA GLU A 367 -3.59 15.91 -3.63
C GLU A 367 -3.13 16.26 -5.04
N MET A 368 -2.40 15.38 -5.72
CA MET A 368 -1.94 15.59 -7.10
C MET A 368 -3.06 15.39 -8.12
N THR A 369 -3.98 14.48 -7.86
CA THR A 369 -5.02 14.11 -8.83
C THR A 369 -6.04 15.20 -9.08
N LYS A 370 -6.45 15.95 -8.08
CA LYS A 370 -7.38 17.07 -8.27
C LYS A 370 -6.80 18.13 -9.19
N HIS A 371 -5.50 18.36 -9.14
CA HIS A 371 -4.83 19.37 -9.97
C HIS A 371 -4.58 18.88 -11.41
N TYR A 372 -4.22 17.60 -11.58
CA TYR A 372 -3.85 17.05 -12.90
C TYR A 372 -5.00 16.47 -13.70
N GLN A 373 -6.04 15.91 -13.05
CA GLN A 373 -7.25 15.46 -13.76
C GLN A 373 -8.02 16.60 -14.43
N ALA A 374 -7.96 17.80 -13.85
CA ALA A 374 -8.61 18.97 -14.43
C ALA A 374 -7.96 19.43 -15.76
N HIS A 375 -6.71 19.03 -16.02
CA HIS A 375 -5.91 19.52 -17.17
C HIS A 375 -5.52 18.43 -18.19
N ALA A 376 -5.78 17.15 -17.89
CA ALA A 376 -5.48 16.08 -18.85
C ALA A 376 -6.61 15.93 -19.87
N ASP A 377 -6.61 16.81 -20.86
CA ASP A 377 -7.56 16.77 -21.99
C ASP A 377 -7.45 15.46 -22.78
N ARG A 378 -8.57 14.99 -23.31
CA ARG A 378 -8.68 13.80 -24.16
C ARG A 378 -7.74 13.86 -25.36
N LYS A 379 -7.66 15.01 -26.02
CA LYS A 379 -6.77 15.25 -27.16
C LYS A 379 -5.29 15.10 -26.81
N ALA A 380 -4.89 15.51 -25.59
CA ALA A 380 -3.52 15.34 -25.13
C ALA A 380 -3.16 13.85 -24.94
N LYS A 381 -4.08 13.05 -24.37
CA LYS A 381 -3.88 11.61 -24.24
C LYS A 381 -3.71 10.93 -25.61
N GLU A 382 -4.57 11.26 -26.56
CA GLU A 382 -4.53 10.73 -27.92
C GLU A 382 -3.23 11.10 -28.64
N LYS A 383 -2.84 12.39 -28.60
CA LYS A 383 -1.60 12.88 -29.21
C LYS A 383 -0.38 12.12 -28.70
N TYR A 384 -0.24 11.95 -27.40
CA TYR A 384 0.96 11.33 -26.82
C TYR A 384 0.96 9.81 -26.98
N LEU A 385 -0.19 9.13 -26.87
CA LEU A 385 -0.23 7.67 -27.05
C LEU A 385 -0.06 7.23 -28.51
N SER A 386 -0.45 8.05 -29.49
CA SER A 386 -0.19 7.76 -30.90
C SER A 386 1.29 7.76 -31.28
N GLN A 387 2.15 8.32 -30.41
CA GLN A 387 3.60 8.29 -30.58
C GLN A 387 4.26 7.01 -30.07
N MET A 388 3.52 6.14 -29.36
CA MET A 388 4.06 4.87 -28.88
C MET A 388 4.09 3.85 -30.02
N PRO A 389 5.26 3.21 -30.27
CA PRO A 389 5.39 2.21 -31.31
C PRO A 389 4.63 0.92 -30.96
N ASP A 390 4.40 0.10 -31.97
CA ASP A 390 3.91 -1.26 -31.79
C ASP A 390 5.00 -2.15 -31.18
N PHE A 391 4.88 -2.48 -29.91
CA PHE A 391 5.87 -3.27 -29.17
C PHE A 391 5.74 -4.78 -29.34
N LEU A 392 4.62 -5.24 -29.91
CA LEU A 392 4.28 -6.66 -30.04
C LEU A 392 4.03 -7.09 -31.48
N GLY A 393 4.13 -6.16 -32.44
CA GLY A 393 3.82 -6.42 -33.84
C GLY A 393 4.96 -7.06 -34.64
N VAL A 394 4.61 -7.61 -35.80
CA VAL A 394 5.53 -8.31 -36.72
C VAL A 394 6.64 -7.39 -37.25
N SER A 395 6.49 -6.07 -37.16
CA SER A 395 7.51 -5.08 -37.52
C SER A 395 8.49 -4.76 -36.36
N ALA A 396 8.48 -5.53 -35.29
CA ALA A 396 9.31 -5.32 -34.09
C ALA A 396 10.82 -5.15 -34.39
N ALA A 397 11.34 -5.77 -35.44
CA ALA A 397 12.74 -5.66 -35.82
C ALA A 397 13.13 -4.24 -36.28
N GLN A 398 12.27 -3.52 -37.03
CA GLN A 398 12.53 -2.14 -37.45
C GLN A 398 12.34 -1.13 -36.31
N GLN A 399 11.36 -1.36 -35.44
CA GLN A 399 11.06 -0.49 -34.30
C GLN A 399 12.05 -0.66 -33.16
N LEU A 400 12.73 -1.79 -33.10
CA LEU A 400 13.80 -2.06 -32.13
C LEU A 400 15.12 -1.37 -32.48
N ALA A 401 15.38 -1.10 -33.74
CA ALA A 401 16.50 -0.23 -34.13
C ALA A 401 16.31 1.20 -33.57
N LEU A 402 15.08 1.73 -33.64
CA LEU A 402 14.72 3.02 -33.01
C LEU A 402 14.87 3.01 -31.47
N ARG A 403 14.76 1.83 -30.83
CA ARG A 403 14.93 1.68 -29.37
C ARG A 403 16.39 1.65 -28.93
N ASP A 404 17.24 0.97 -29.68
CA ASP A 404 18.67 1.00 -29.41
C ASP A 404 19.17 2.46 -29.41
N ASP A 405 18.64 3.27 -30.32
CA ASP A 405 18.97 4.70 -30.39
C ASP A 405 18.37 5.49 -29.22
N THR A 406 17.17 5.11 -28.74
CA THR A 406 16.55 5.77 -27.56
C THR A 406 17.26 5.40 -26.26
N VAL A 407 17.62 4.12 -26.08
CA VAL A 407 18.41 3.67 -24.91
C VAL A 407 19.80 4.28 -24.94
N LYS A 408 20.46 4.28 -26.11
CA LYS A 408 21.75 4.98 -26.31
C LYS A 408 21.66 6.48 -26.04
N ALA A 409 20.56 7.12 -26.47
CA ALA A 409 20.31 8.52 -26.18
C ALA A 409 20.08 8.80 -24.69
N MET A 410 19.42 7.89 -23.96
CA MET A 410 19.25 8.01 -22.50
C MET A 410 20.57 7.82 -21.76
N ASP A 411 21.36 6.82 -22.14
CA ASP A 411 22.69 6.60 -21.57
C ASP A 411 23.64 7.77 -21.88
N LEU A 412 23.59 8.30 -23.10
CA LEU A 412 24.35 9.48 -23.49
C LEU A 412 23.92 10.72 -22.69
N ARG A 413 22.62 10.93 -22.51
CA ARG A 413 22.11 12.03 -21.66
C ARG A 413 22.57 11.92 -20.22
N LYS A 414 22.56 10.70 -19.64
CA LYS A 414 23.08 10.46 -18.30
C LYS A 414 24.58 10.77 -18.21
N GLN A 415 25.36 10.27 -19.17
CA GLN A 415 26.81 10.56 -19.25
C GLN A 415 27.09 12.05 -19.43
N LEU A 416 26.31 12.73 -20.28
CA LEU A 416 26.43 14.17 -20.46
C LEU A 416 26.09 14.96 -19.21
N LYS A 417 25.04 14.55 -18.48
CA LYS A 417 24.66 15.14 -17.20
C LYS A 417 25.78 14.99 -16.17
N ASP A 418 26.30 13.76 -15.99
CA ASP A 418 27.41 13.50 -15.06
C ASP A 418 28.68 14.31 -15.45
N ARG A 419 28.90 14.55 -16.74
CA ARG A 419 30.00 15.41 -17.24
C ARG A 419 29.73 16.87 -16.94
N ILE A 420 28.52 17.36 -17.18
CA ILE A 420 28.10 18.74 -16.92
C ILE A 420 28.21 19.07 -15.44
N ASP A 421 27.77 18.16 -14.56
CA ASP A 421 27.82 18.34 -13.11
C ASP A 421 29.26 18.46 -12.56
N ASN A 422 30.25 17.96 -13.31
CA ASN A 422 31.68 18.02 -12.98
C ASN A 422 32.44 19.13 -13.72
N MET A 423 31.79 20.00 -14.50
CA MET A 423 32.43 21.09 -15.27
C MET A 423 32.57 22.36 -14.45
N THR A 424 33.62 23.10 -14.75
CA THR A 424 33.82 24.45 -14.20
C THR A 424 32.87 25.47 -14.86
N MET A 425 32.62 26.59 -14.19
CA MET A 425 31.79 27.68 -14.74
C MET A 425 32.29 28.23 -16.09
N GLU A 426 33.59 28.19 -16.35
CA GLU A 426 34.17 28.62 -17.63
C GLU A 426 33.82 27.61 -18.75
N GLN A 427 33.92 26.31 -18.45
CA GLN A 427 33.55 25.25 -19.38
C GLN A 427 32.05 25.26 -19.70
N LEU A 428 31.20 25.50 -18.68
CA LEU A 428 29.76 25.64 -18.89
C LEU A 428 29.39 26.81 -19.79
N LYS A 429 30.05 27.97 -19.60
CA LYS A 429 29.85 29.14 -20.47
C LYS A 429 30.30 28.89 -21.91
N ALA A 430 31.40 28.15 -22.13
CA ALA A 430 31.88 27.80 -23.46
C ALA A 430 30.88 26.84 -24.17
N ILE A 431 30.28 25.90 -23.47
CA ILE A 431 29.24 25.02 -24.01
C ILE A 431 27.97 25.79 -24.35
N ASP A 432 27.53 26.69 -23.48
CA ASP A 432 26.35 27.52 -23.72
C ASP A 432 26.51 28.41 -24.95
N ALA A 433 27.69 29.04 -25.13
CA ALA A 433 28.03 29.82 -26.33
C ALA A 433 27.98 28.95 -27.58
N PHE A 434 28.58 27.75 -27.56
CA PHE A 434 28.58 26.81 -28.67
C PHE A 434 27.17 26.33 -29.05
N LEU A 435 26.32 26.07 -28.07
CA LEU A 435 24.93 25.65 -28.31
C LEU A 435 24.08 26.78 -28.91
N ASN A 436 24.35 28.03 -28.53
CA ASN A 436 23.67 29.19 -29.12
C ASN A 436 24.08 29.41 -30.58
N GLU A 437 25.40 29.31 -30.93
CA GLU A 437 25.88 29.35 -32.31
C GLU A 437 25.28 28.21 -33.16
N LEU A 438 25.12 27.03 -32.62
CA LEU A 438 24.54 25.87 -33.30
C LEU A 438 23.03 26.06 -33.55
N ASN A 439 22.29 26.62 -32.61
CA ASN A 439 20.88 26.95 -32.77
C ASN A 439 20.66 28.04 -33.84
N ASP A 440 21.51 29.06 -33.86
CA ASP A 440 21.45 30.13 -34.86
C ASP A 440 21.75 29.59 -36.28
N SER A 441 22.68 28.64 -36.41
CA SER A 441 22.99 27.99 -37.69
C SER A 441 21.89 27.07 -38.20
N ILE A 442 21.14 26.41 -37.30
CA ILE A 442 19.99 25.55 -37.64
C ILE A 442 18.78 26.38 -38.07
N ILE A 443 18.58 27.56 -37.46
CA ILE A 443 17.48 28.47 -37.82
C ILE A 443 17.73 29.11 -39.17
N LEU A 444 18.99 29.37 -39.54
CA LEU A 444 19.37 29.96 -40.83
C LEU A 444 19.49 28.92 -41.98
N GLY A 445 19.50 27.62 -41.68
CA GLY A 445 19.61 26.54 -42.68
C GLY A 445 18.28 25.90 -43.07
N GLY A 446 17.14 26.40 -42.59
CA GLY A 446 15.79 25.83 -42.79
C GLY A 446 15.05 26.28 -44.06
N ASP A 447 15.66 27.11 -44.93
CA ASP A 447 15.10 27.54 -46.22
C ASP A 447 16.05 27.13 -47.37
N ALA A 448 16.14 25.85 -47.68
CA ALA A 448 16.70 25.34 -48.93
C ALA A 448 16.00 24.03 -49.36
#